data_3030e8c289c0f2e0f2b1d61ceb8e1866
#
_entry.id   3030e8c289c0f2e0f2b1d61ceb8e1866
#
_cell.length_a   1.000
_cell.length_b   1.000
_cell.length_c   1.000
_cell.angle_alpha   90.00
_cell.angle_beta   90.00
_cell.angle_gamma   90.00
#
_symmetry.space_group_name_H-M   'P 1'
#
loop_
_entity.id
_entity.type
_entity.pdbx_description
1 polymer ?
#
loop_
_entity_poly.entity_id
_entity_poly.type
_entity_poly.pdbx_seq_one_letter_code
_entity_poly.pdbx_strand_id
1 'polypeptide(L)'
;MQKPLQMLVCWHVFIEVEPMGLLHQRHIIVAISGGIAAYKGAELVRLLKKQGAVVRVILSRGAKEFITPLTLQALSGEPTHSELLDETAEAGMGHIELARWADLVVIAPGTADVIARLAQGRADDLLTTVALATPAPVVVAPAMNQQMWANEATQSNLEQLVGRGIQIIGPDAGEQACGDVGPGRLLEPDAIANALAEQFESRLLDGKRVEITAGPTSPQACSPASGPMI
;
A
#
# COMPACT_ATOMS: atom_id res chain seq x y z
N MET A 1 27.46 -64.00 -9.76
CA MET A 1 26.25 -63.41 -9.12
C MET A 1 26.53 -61.97 -8.80
N GLN A 2 26.04 -61.05 -9.65
CA GLN A 2 26.21 -59.59 -9.47
C GLN A 2 25.13 -59.10 -8.54
N LYS A 3 25.52 -58.39 -7.46
CA LYS A 3 24.59 -57.66 -6.59
C LYS A 3 24.13 -56.36 -7.31
N PRO A 4 22.86 -56.02 -7.27
CA PRO A 4 22.39 -54.79 -7.87
C PRO A 4 22.83 -53.57 -7.02
N LEU A 5 23.34 -52.55 -7.70
CA LEU A 5 23.65 -51.22 -7.18
C LEU A 5 22.33 -50.57 -6.72
N GLN A 6 22.17 -50.38 -5.42
CA GLN A 6 21.10 -49.56 -4.91
C GLN A 6 21.43 -48.09 -5.20
N MET A 7 20.72 -47.51 -6.16
CA MET A 7 20.76 -46.09 -6.46
C MET A 7 20.03 -45.32 -5.35
N LEU A 8 20.77 -44.61 -4.51
CA LEU A 8 20.21 -43.65 -3.56
C LEU A 8 19.64 -42.47 -4.36
N VAL A 9 18.32 -42.41 -4.46
CA VAL A 9 17.62 -41.26 -4.99
C VAL A 9 17.56 -40.17 -3.91
N CYS A 10 18.40 -39.17 -4.04
CA CYS A 10 18.37 -37.99 -3.18
C CYS A 10 17.21 -37.13 -3.65
N TRP A 11 16.14 -37.06 -2.88
CA TRP A 11 15.03 -36.17 -3.14
C TRP A 11 15.47 -34.73 -2.85
N HIS A 12 15.74 -33.96 -3.90
CA HIS A 12 15.88 -32.53 -3.77
C HIS A 12 14.46 -31.93 -3.71
N VAL A 13 14.05 -31.54 -2.52
CA VAL A 13 12.86 -30.71 -2.36
C VAL A 13 13.27 -29.31 -2.76
N PHE A 14 12.94 -28.89 -3.97
CA PHE A 14 12.99 -27.50 -4.36
C PHE A 14 11.78 -26.80 -3.74
N ILE A 15 12.01 -26.06 -2.67
CA ILE A 15 11.03 -25.11 -2.19
C ILE A 15 11.21 -23.88 -3.07
N GLU A 16 10.36 -23.71 -4.08
CA GLU A 16 10.23 -22.43 -4.76
C GLU A 16 9.64 -21.43 -3.75
N VAL A 17 10.51 -20.63 -3.15
CA VAL A 17 10.08 -19.48 -2.37
C VAL A 17 9.77 -18.39 -3.39
N GLU A 18 8.51 -18.21 -3.73
CA GLU A 18 8.10 -17.03 -4.49
C GLU A 18 8.56 -15.79 -3.72
N PRO A 19 9.20 -14.81 -4.39
CA PRO A 19 9.60 -13.58 -3.71
C PRO A 19 8.34 -12.90 -3.20
N MET A 20 8.19 -12.85 -1.88
CA MET A 20 7.09 -12.11 -1.24
C MET A 20 7.22 -10.64 -1.65
N GLY A 21 6.20 -10.10 -2.29
CA GLY A 21 6.17 -8.70 -2.69
C GLY A 21 6.37 -7.77 -1.48
N LEU A 22 6.95 -6.59 -1.71
CA LEU A 22 7.25 -5.61 -0.66
C LEU A 22 6.02 -5.22 0.17
N LEU A 23 4.82 -5.34 -0.43
CA LEU A 23 3.54 -5.04 0.22
C LEU A 23 2.89 -6.23 0.93
N HIS A 24 3.51 -7.41 0.90
CA HIS A 24 2.93 -8.60 1.52
C HIS A 24 2.68 -8.39 3.01
N GLN A 25 1.43 -8.64 3.46
CA GLN A 25 0.95 -8.44 4.83
C GLN A 25 1.05 -6.99 5.36
N ARG A 26 1.33 -5.99 4.50
CA ARG A 26 1.31 -4.59 4.91
C ARG A 26 -0.11 -4.07 5.02
N HIS A 27 -0.37 -3.35 6.07
CA HIS A 27 -1.66 -2.73 6.37
C HIS A 27 -1.73 -1.34 5.72
N ILE A 28 -2.49 -1.22 4.65
CA ILE A 28 -2.58 0.04 3.89
C ILE A 28 -4.00 0.59 3.96
N ILE A 29 -4.13 1.84 4.37
CA ILE A 29 -5.38 2.58 4.24
C ILE A 29 -5.37 3.32 2.91
N VAL A 30 -6.37 3.05 2.07
CA VAL A 30 -6.65 3.82 0.85
C VAL A 30 -7.80 4.78 1.14
N ALA A 31 -7.47 6.05 1.26
CA ALA A 31 -8.45 7.11 1.48
C ALA A 31 -8.81 7.78 0.13
N ILE A 32 -10.08 7.74 -0.24
CA ILE A 32 -10.58 8.22 -1.53
C ILE A 32 -11.37 9.50 -1.31
N SER A 33 -10.92 10.59 -1.92
CA SER A 33 -11.63 11.88 -1.89
C SER A 33 -12.53 12.09 -3.11
N GLY A 34 -13.44 13.08 -3.03
CA GLY A 34 -14.45 13.33 -4.03
C GLY A 34 -13.90 13.97 -5.30
N GLY A 35 -13.98 13.25 -6.41
CA GLY A 35 -13.60 13.69 -7.73
C GLY A 35 -13.75 12.59 -8.75
N ILE A 36 -13.78 12.95 -10.04
CA ILE A 36 -13.96 11.97 -11.11
C ILE A 36 -12.91 10.84 -11.07
N ALA A 37 -11.69 11.13 -10.62
CA ALA A 37 -10.62 10.15 -10.50
C ALA A 37 -10.83 9.11 -9.37
N ALA A 38 -11.92 9.20 -8.58
CA ALA A 38 -12.23 8.24 -7.52
C ALA A 38 -12.35 6.79 -8.03
N TYR A 39 -12.77 6.58 -9.29
CA TYR A 39 -12.84 5.25 -9.89
C TYR A 39 -11.47 4.56 -9.95
N LYS A 40 -10.37 5.32 -10.13
CA LYS A 40 -9.00 4.79 -10.09
C LYS A 40 -8.61 4.30 -8.70
N GLY A 41 -9.23 4.81 -7.64
CA GLY A 41 -9.06 4.30 -6.29
C GLY A 41 -9.48 2.84 -6.15
N ALA A 42 -10.53 2.41 -6.85
CA ALA A 42 -10.94 1.01 -6.89
C ALA A 42 -9.88 0.12 -7.55
N GLU A 43 -9.27 0.58 -8.64
CA GLU A 43 -8.19 -0.13 -9.30
C GLU A 43 -6.95 -0.21 -8.40
N LEU A 44 -6.61 0.89 -7.72
CA LEU A 44 -5.51 0.92 -6.75
C LEU A 44 -5.71 -0.12 -5.63
N VAL A 45 -6.92 -0.20 -5.05
CA VAL A 45 -7.27 -1.21 -4.04
C VAL A 45 -7.02 -2.62 -4.57
N ARG A 46 -7.47 -2.91 -5.80
CA ARG A 46 -7.28 -4.21 -6.44
C ARG A 46 -5.80 -4.55 -6.62
N LEU A 47 -4.98 -3.60 -7.07
CA LEU A 47 -3.55 -3.78 -7.30
C LEU A 47 -2.79 -4.02 -6.00
N LEU A 48 -3.05 -3.23 -4.96
CA LEU A 48 -2.43 -3.41 -3.64
C LEU A 48 -2.75 -4.78 -3.05
N LYS A 49 -4.00 -5.23 -3.16
CA LYS A 49 -4.40 -6.59 -2.75
C LYS A 49 -3.68 -7.67 -3.55
N LYS A 50 -3.54 -7.49 -4.87
CA LYS A 50 -2.80 -8.44 -5.72
C LYS A 50 -1.32 -8.54 -5.31
N GLN A 51 -0.74 -7.46 -4.77
CA GLN A 51 0.63 -7.44 -4.23
C GLN A 51 0.72 -7.96 -2.78
N GLY A 52 -0.37 -8.48 -2.23
CA GLY A 52 -0.42 -9.11 -0.92
C GLY A 52 -0.69 -8.18 0.26
N ALA A 53 -1.02 -6.90 0.03
CA ALA A 53 -1.39 -5.98 1.08
C ALA A 53 -2.76 -6.30 1.70
N VAL A 54 -2.90 -5.99 2.98
CA VAL A 54 -4.21 -5.92 3.66
C VAL A 54 -4.71 -4.49 3.54
N VAL A 55 -5.84 -4.29 2.86
CA VAL A 55 -6.32 -2.95 2.51
C VAL A 55 -7.63 -2.64 3.20
N ARG A 56 -7.67 -1.53 3.93
CA ARG A 56 -8.90 -0.88 4.41
C ARG A 56 -9.15 0.41 3.63
N VAL A 57 -10.41 0.73 3.40
CA VAL A 57 -10.78 1.89 2.59
C VAL A 57 -11.53 2.92 3.42
N ILE A 58 -11.11 4.18 3.30
CA ILE A 58 -11.84 5.34 3.80
C ILE A 58 -12.41 6.09 2.60
N LEU A 59 -13.73 6.33 2.62
CA LEU A 59 -14.42 7.02 1.57
C LEU A 59 -14.97 8.35 2.10
N SER A 60 -14.49 9.47 1.56
CA SER A 60 -15.02 10.78 1.95
C SER A 60 -16.48 10.94 1.48
N ARG A 61 -17.21 11.86 2.09
CA ARG A 61 -18.59 12.15 1.70
C ARG A 61 -18.71 12.48 0.21
N GLY A 62 -17.80 13.31 -0.32
CA GLY A 62 -17.80 13.67 -1.74
C GLY A 62 -17.44 12.51 -2.66
N ALA A 63 -16.67 11.53 -2.19
CA ALA A 63 -16.32 10.37 -3.01
C ALA A 63 -17.49 9.41 -3.23
N LYS A 64 -18.48 9.38 -2.30
CA LYS A 64 -19.70 8.56 -2.43
C LYS A 64 -20.53 8.92 -3.66
N GLU A 65 -20.39 10.13 -4.19
CA GLU A 65 -21.08 10.58 -5.41
C GLU A 65 -20.46 9.97 -6.69
N PHE A 66 -19.21 9.47 -6.61
CA PHE A 66 -18.47 8.93 -7.76
C PHE A 66 -18.29 7.42 -7.71
N ILE A 67 -18.25 6.84 -6.50
CA ILE A 67 -18.06 5.40 -6.29
C ILE A 67 -18.79 4.96 -5.03
N THR A 68 -19.39 3.77 -5.08
CA THR A 68 -20.14 3.26 -3.94
C THR A 68 -19.28 2.55 -2.91
N PRO A 69 -19.62 2.61 -1.60
CA PRO A 69 -18.95 1.82 -0.57
C PRO A 69 -18.96 0.32 -0.88
N LEU A 70 -20.07 -0.19 -1.45
CA LEU A 70 -20.22 -1.60 -1.80
C LEU A 70 -19.17 -2.07 -2.82
N THR A 71 -18.85 -1.25 -3.83
CA THR A 71 -17.79 -1.57 -4.81
C THR A 71 -16.44 -1.76 -4.11
N LEU A 72 -16.10 -0.85 -3.21
CA LEU A 72 -14.82 -0.87 -2.51
C LEU A 72 -14.75 -2.00 -1.48
N GLN A 73 -15.85 -2.30 -0.80
CA GLN A 73 -15.96 -3.46 0.08
C GLN A 73 -15.76 -4.77 -0.68
N ALA A 74 -16.37 -4.91 -1.85
CA ALA A 74 -16.20 -6.11 -2.68
C ALA A 74 -14.74 -6.31 -3.15
N LEU A 75 -14.02 -5.21 -3.43
CA LEU A 75 -12.63 -5.25 -3.88
C LEU A 75 -11.64 -5.46 -2.73
N SER A 76 -11.84 -4.79 -1.60
CA SER A 76 -10.96 -4.89 -0.43
C SER A 76 -11.20 -6.18 0.38
N GLY A 77 -12.43 -6.70 0.37
CA GLY A 77 -12.87 -7.76 1.28
C GLY A 77 -13.14 -7.29 2.71
N GLU A 78 -13.04 -5.98 2.96
CA GLU A 78 -13.19 -5.33 4.26
C GLU A 78 -14.29 -4.26 4.18
N PRO A 79 -15.00 -3.96 5.28
CA PRO A 79 -15.97 -2.87 5.31
C PRO A 79 -15.33 -1.53 4.90
N THR A 80 -16.09 -0.72 4.14
CA THR A 80 -15.65 0.62 3.76
C THR A 80 -16.06 1.61 4.85
N HIS A 81 -15.10 2.35 5.39
CA HIS A 81 -15.30 3.34 6.43
C HIS A 81 -15.60 4.71 5.81
N SER A 82 -16.60 5.43 6.32
CA SER A 82 -16.98 6.72 5.74
C SER A 82 -17.45 7.77 6.76
N GLU A 83 -17.85 7.34 7.93
CA GLU A 83 -18.38 8.24 8.96
C GLU A 83 -17.39 8.31 10.12
N LEU A 84 -17.16 9.52 10.63
CA LEU A 84 -16.29 9.76 11.78
C LEU A 84 -16.90 9.19 13.08
N LEU A 85 -18.22 9.31 13.18
CA LEU A 85 -19.02 8.80 14.29
C LEU A 85 -19.96 7.72 13.74
N ASP A 86 -19.48 6.48 13.73
CA ASP A 86 -20.29 5.32 13.38
C ASP A 86 -20.81 4.71 14.69
N GLU A 87 -22.13 4.77 14.90
CA GLU A 87 -22.79 4.22 16.09
C GLU A 87 -22.66 2.69 16.16
N THR A 88 -22.35 2.02 15.05
CA THR A 88 -22.16 0.58 14.96
C THR A 88 -20.72 0.16 15.17
N ALA A 89 -19.76 1.08 15.01
CA ALA A 89 -18.37 0.85 15.39
C ALA A 89 -18.23 1.00 16.91
N GLU A 90 -18.01 -0.11 17.59
CA GLU A 90 -17.97 -0.19 19.06
C GLU A 90 -17.20 0.99 19.69
N ALA A 91 -17.93 1.79 20.48
CA ALA A 91 -17.41 2.77 21.44
C ALA A 91 -16.56 3.94 20.91
N GLY A 92 -16.88 4.57 19.78
CA GLY A 92 -16.42 5.94 19.47
C GLY A 92 -14.93 6.14 19.19
N MET A 93 -14.12 5.09 19.07
CA MET A 93 -12.68 5.18 18.81
C MET A 93 -12.22 4.56 17.49
N GLY A 94 -13.14 4.30 16.56
CA GLY A 94 -12.84 3.65 15.29
C GLY A 94 -11.77 4.37 14.44
N HIS A 95 -11.72 5.71 14.48
CA HIS A 95 -10.68 6.50 13.80
C HIS A 95 -9.28 6.30 14.42
N ILE A 96 -9.18 6.14 15.75
CA ILE A 96 -7.90 5.87 16.43
C ILE A 96 -7.43 4.45 16.14
N GLU A 97 -8.35 3.49 16.09
CA GLU A 97 -8.03 2.12 15.71
C GLU A 97 -7.50 2.05 14.28
N LEU A 98 -8.19 2.68 13.32
CA LEU A 98 -7.73 2.78 11.94
C LEU A 98 -6.35 3.45 11.85
N ALA A 99 -6.16 4.56 12.55
CA ALA A 99 -4.88 5.30 12.53
C ALA A 99 -3.71 4.45 13.06
N ARG A 100 -3.94 3.61 14.08
CA ARG A 100 -2.92 2.71 14.66
C ARG A 100 -2.70 1.44 13.85
N TRP A 101 -3.74 0.98 13.14
CA TRP A 101 -3.69 -0.23 12.34
C TRP A 101 -2.82 -0.08 11.10
N ALA A 102 -2.73 1.12 10.54
CA ALA A 102 -2.06 1.37 9.26
C ALA A 102 -0.55 1.35 9.38
N ASP A 103 0.12 0.66 8.45
CA ASP A 103 1.55 0.81 8.16
C ASP A 103 1.80 1.98 7.20
N LEU A 104 0.77 2.34 6.41
CA LEU A 104 0.80 3.45 5.46
C LEU A 104 -0.62 3.94 5.15
N VAL A 105 -0.79 5.24 5.00
CA VAL A 105 -2.03 5.87 4.53
C VAL A 105 -1.78 6.52 3.18
N VAL A 106 -2.52 6.12 2.15
CA VAL A 106 -2.50 6.77 0.84
C VAL A 106 -3.83 7.47 0.57
N ILE A 107 -3.76 8.74 0.17
CA ILE A 107 -4.92 9.54 -0.23
C ILE A 107 -4.91 9.65 -1.76
N ALA A 108 -5.75 8.89 -2.43
CA ALA A 108 -5.80 8.79 -3.88
C ALA A 108 -7.25 8.60 -4.39
N PRO A 109 -7.82 9.61 -5.04
CA PRO A 109 -7.25 10.91 -5.36
C PRO A 109 -7.16 11.85 -4.16
N GLY A 110 -6.14 12.73 -4.16
CA GLY A 110 -6.03 13.89 -3.27
C GLY A 110 -6.53 15.16 -3.96
N THR A 111 -7.75 15.61 -3.67
CA THR A 111 -8.30 16.85 -4.25
C THR A 111 -7.70 18.09 -3.60
N ALA A 112 -7.80 19.25 -4.26
CA ALA A 112 -7.35 20.53 -3.70
C ALA A 112 -7.98 20.83 -2.34
N ASP A 113 -9.28 20.49 -2.14
CA ASP A 113 -9.96 20.63 -0.86
C ASP A 113 -9.33 19.79 0.25
N VAL A 114 -9.07 18.50 -0.02
CA VAL A 114 -8.44 17.61 0.97
C VAL A 114 -7.02 18.07 1.28
N ILE A 115 -6.24 18.46 0.26
CA ILE A 115 -4.89 19.02 0.45
C ILE A 115 -4.93 20.26 1.34
N ALA A 116 -5.87 21.19 1.10
CA ALA A 116 -6.03 22.39 1.92
C ALA A 116 -6.41 22.07 3.38
N ARG A 117 -7.33 21.14 3.59
CA ARG A 117 -7.75 20.70 4.93
C ARG A 117 -6.61 20.03 5.70
N LEU A 118 -5.85 19.15 5.05
CA LEU A 118 -4.66 18.52 5.64
C LEU A 118 -3.59 19.56 6.00
N ALA A 119 -3.32 20.54 5.10
CA ALA A 119 -2.37 21.60 5.36
C ALA A 119 -2.77 22.48 6.57
N GLN A 120 -4.07 22.70 6.75
CA GLN A 120 -4.60 23.42 7.91
C GLN A 120 -4.71 22.58 9.19
N GLY A 121 -4.47 21.26 9.12
CA GLY A 121 -4.62 20.35 10.26
C GLY A 121 -6.07 20.15 10.68
N ARG A 122 -7.03 20.27 9.76
CA ARG A 122 -8.46 20.02 10.05
C ARG A 122 -8.71 18.53 10.22
N ALA A 123 -9.62 18.21 11.13
CA ALA A 123 -10.06 16.84 11.44
C ALA A 123 -11.60 16.81 11.52
N ASP A 124 -12.26 17.23 10.46
CA ASP A 124 -13.71 17.39 10.38
C ASP A 124 -14.42 16.27 9.61
N ASP A 125 -13.65 15.29 9.10
CA ASP A 125 -14.15 14.02 8.57
C ASP A 125 -13.20 12.87 8.95
N LEU A 126 -13.62 11.63 8.67
CA LEU A 126 -12.83 10.44 9.01
C LEU A 126 -11.47 10.43 8.32
N LEU A 127 -11.40 10.84 7.02
CA LEU A 127 -10.17 10.86 6.25
C LEU A 127 -9.10 11.78 6.89
N THR A 128 -9.47 13.03 7.13
CA THR A 128 -8.55 14.03 7.70
C THR A 128 -8.21 13.73 9.15
N THR A 129 -9.16 13.17 9.92
CA THR A 129 -8.94 12.75 11.31
C THR A 129 -7.94 11.60 11.38
N VAL A 130 -8.07 10.56 10.55
CA VAL A 130 -7.14 9.44 10.51
C VAL A 130 -5.76 9.92 10.04
N ALA A 131 -5.69 10.76 9.00
CA ALA A 131 -4.41 11.30 8.52
C ALA A 131 -3.68 12.15 9.57
N LEU A 132 -4.40 12.84 10.46
CA LEU A 132 -3.83 13.62 11.56
C LEU A 132 -3.41 12.74 12.75
N ALA A 133 -4.13 11.64 13.00
CA ALA A 133 -3.93 10.78 14.16
C ALA A 133 -2.91 9.64 13.94
N THR A 134 -2.62 9.30 12.70
CA THR A 134 -1.76 8.15 12.38
C THR A 134 -0.28 8.44 12.60
N PRO A 135 0.48 7.49 13.21
CA PRO A 135 1.94 7.55 13.23
C PRO A 135 2.57 7.05 11.92
N ALA A 136 1.78 6.42 11.04
CA ALA A 136 2.25 5.87 9.79
C ALA A 136 2.54 6.97 8.74
N PRO A 137 3.43 6.73 7.77
CA PRO A 137 3.63 7.64 6.65
C PRO A 137 2.32 7.92 5.91
N VAL A 138 2.13 9.19 5.55
CA VAL A 138 0.99 9.63 4.74
C VAL A 138 1.49 10.03 3.35
N VAL A 139 0.86 9.47 2.33
CA VAL A 139 1.15 9.75 0.92
C VAL A 139 -0.09 10.34 0.26
N VAL A 140 0.08 11.41 -0.49
CA VAL A 140 -1.02 12.04 -1.25
C VAL A 140 -0.71 11.94 -2.74
N ALA A 141 -1.67 11.41 -3.50
CA ALA A 141 -1.65 11.40 -4.97
C ALA A 141 -2.65 12.45 -5.48
N PRO A 142 -2.18 13.65 -5.89
CA PRO A 142 -3.06 14.74 -6.29
C PRO A 142 -3.84 14.44 -7.56
N ALA A 143 -5.11 14.93 -7.58
CA ALA A 143 -5.93 14.93 -8.80
C ALA A 143 -6.88 16.14 -8.78
N MET A 144 -6.71 17.02 -9.77
CA MET A 144 -7.51 18.23 -9.91
C MET A 144 -7.36 18.83 -11.31
N ASN A 145 -8.15 19.83 -11.63
CA ASN A 145 -7.95 20.61 -12.85
C ASN A 145 -6.59 21.30 -12.86
N GLN A 146 -5.99 21.48 -14.05
CA GLN A 146 -4.65 22.09 -14.20
C GLN A 146 -4.55 23.50 -13.60
N GLN A 147 -5.60 24.33 -13.69
CA GLN A 147 -5.60 25.66 -13.08
C GLN A 147 -5.64 25.58 -11.56
N MET A 148 -6.38 24.63 -11.00
CA MET A 148 -6.37 24.37 -9.56
C MET A 148 -4.99 23.90 -9.09
N TRP A 149 -4.33 23.06 -9.90
CA TRP A 149 -2.98 22.60 -9.60
C TRP A 149 -1.97 23.76 -9.62
N ALA A 150 -2.02 24.60 -10.65
CA ALA A 150 -1.11 25.75 -10.79
C ALA A 150 -1.43 26.89 -9.81
N ASN A 151 -2.55 26.85 -9.11
CA ASN A 151 -2.94 27.91 -8.19
C ASN A 151 -1.98 28.00 -7.00
N GLU A 152 -1.54 29.23 -6.69
CA GLU A 152 -0.59 29.54 -5.63
C GLU A 152 -1.04 28.99 -4.26
N ALA A 153 -2.34 29.04 -3.95
CA ALA A 153 -2.86 28.48 -2.71
C ALA A 153 -2.69 26.95 -2.65
N THR A 154 -2.86 26.23 -3.77
CA THR A 154 -2.64 24.80 -3.84
C THR A 154 -1.16 24.47 -3.66
N GLN A 155 -0.27 25.19 -4.33
CA GLN A 155 1.18 24.97 -4.22
C GLN A 155 1.68 25.26 -2.80
N SER A 156 1.24 26.37 -2.18
CA SER A 156 1.57 26.69 -0.79
C SER A 156 1.11 25.61 0.19
N ASN A 157 -0.09 25.06 0.00
CA ASN A 157 -0.58 23.94 0.82
C ASN A 157 0.28 22.69 0.66
N LEU A 158 0.69 22.37 -0.58
CA LEU A 158 1.58 21.22 -0.85
C LEU A 158 2.94 21.40 -0.19
N GLU A 159 3.54 22.58 -0.27
CA GLU A 159 4.81 22.90 0.42
C GLU A 159 4.70 22.68 1.93
N GLN A 160 3.59 23.10 2.55
CA GLN A 160 3.33 22.87 3.97
C GLN A 160 3.24 21.38 4.31
N LEU A 161 2.55 20.58 3.46
CA LEU A 161 2.43 19.14 3.67
C LEU A 161 3.78 18.45 3.56
N VAL A 162 4.57 18.77 2.54
CA VAL A 162 5.94 18.25 2.37
C VAL A 162 6.83 18.62 3.55
N GLY A 163 6.75 19.88 4.03
CA GLY A 163 7.48 20.34 5.22
C GLY A 163 7.09 19.60 6.51
N ARG A 164 5.92 18.95 6.55
CA ARG A 164 5.47 18.09 7.66
C ARG A 164 5.77 16.59 7.45
N GLY A 165 6.47 16.24 6.36
CA GLY A 165 6.84 14.86 6.04
C GLY A 165 5.78 14.07 5.28
N ILE A 166 4.70 14.71 4.81
CA ILE A 166 3.72 14.06 3.91
C ILE A 166 4.33 14.00 2.52
N GLN A 167 4.32 12.81 1.93
CA GLN A 167 4.86 12.61 0.60
C GLN A 167 3.80 12.90 -0.47
N ILE A 168 4.20 13.61 -1.52
CA ILE A 168 3.35 13.89 -2.68
C ILE A 168 3.87 13.08 -3.86
N ILE A 169 2.99 12.29 -4.49
CA ILE A 169 3.33 11.49 -5.69
C ILE A 169 2.45 11.91 -6.87
N GLY A 170 3.08 12.37 -7.94
CA GLY A 170 2.38 13.01 -9.06
C GLY A 170 2.11 14.50 -8.79
N PRO A 171 1.10 15.10 -9.43
CA PRO A 171 0.22 14.49 -10.44
C PRO A 171 0.94 14.21 -11.77
N ASP A 172 0.27 13.47 -12.65
CA ASP A 172 0.70 13.29 -14.03
C ASP A 172 0.19 14.44 -14.92
N ALA A 173 0.82 14.59 -16.08
CA ALA A 173 0.34 15.47 -17.13
C ALA A 173 -0.47 14.66 -18.17
N GLY A 174 -1.52 15.26 -18.69
CA GLY A 174 -2.33 14.61 -19.73
C GLY A 174 -3.69 15.24 -19.90
N GLU A 175 -4.51 14.62 -20.71
CA GLU A 175 -5.90 15.03 -20.93
C GLU A 175 -6.71 14.77 -19.67
N GLN A 176 -7.46 15.77 -19.26
CA GLN A 176 -8.34 15.75 -18.09
C GLN A 176 -9.80 15.53 -18.53
N ALA A 177 -10.66 15.16 -17.61
CA ALA A 177 -12.07 14.89 -17.89
C ALA A 177 -12.84 16.08 -18.48
N CYS A 178 -12.33 17.31 -18.31
CA CYS A 178 -12.88 18.52 -18.90
C CYS A 178 -12.37 18.80 -20.32
N GLY A 179 -11.47 17.96 -20.87
CA GLY A 179 -10.82 18.16 -22.16
C GLY A 179 -9.55 19.02 -22.14
N ASP A 180 -9.20 19.60 -21.00
CA ASP A 180 -7.96 20.33 -20.83
C ASP A 180 -6.77 19.39 -20.83
N VAL A 181 -5.62 19.85 -21.35
CA VAL A 181 -4.36 19.10 -21.31
C VAL A 181 -3.35 19.84 -20.45
N GLY A 182 -2.85 19.14 -19.42
CA GLY A 182 -1.89 19.74 -18.49
C GLY A 182 -1.66 18.90 -17.25
N PRO A 183 -0.86 19.42 -16.28
CA PRO A 183 -0.64 18.75 -15.00
C PRO A 183 -1.93 18.76 -14.14
N GLY A 184 -2.12 17.72 -13.32
CA GLY A 184 -3.28 17.61 -12.44
C GLY A 184 -4.06 16.29 -12.60
N ARG A 185 -3.69 15.45 -13.54
CA ARG A 185 -4.23 14.10 -13.70
C ARG A 185 -3.69 13.19 -12.61
N LEU A 186 -4.58 12.38 -12.00
CA LEU A 186 -4.14 11.34 -11.08
C LEU A 186 -3.15 10.40 -11.75
N LEU A 187 -2.03 10.18 -11.10
CA LEU A 187 -1.05 9.17 -11.53
C LEU A 187 -1.75 7.81 -11.75
N GLU A 188 -1.25 6.99 -12.67
CA GLU A 188 -1.86 5.69 -12.91
C GLU A 188 -1.74 4.79 -11.66
N PRO A 189 -2.77 3.97 -11.37
CA PRO A 189 -2.80 3.16 -10.15
C PRO A 189 -1.58 2.24 -9.97
N ASP A 190 -1.03 1.70 -11.08
CA ASP A 190 0.20 0.89 -11.05
C ASP A 190 1.41 1.71 -10.58
N ALA A 191 1.57 2.93 -11.06
CA ALA A 191 2.66 3.80 -10.66
C ALA A 191 2.52 4.22 -9.18
N ILE A 192 1.29 4.47 -8.71
CA ILE A 192 1.02 4.72 -7.28
C ILE A 192 1.40 3.48 -6.47
N ALA A 193 0.93 2.29 -6.83
CA ALA A 193 1.22 1.06 -6.10
C ALA A 193 2.72 0.78 -6.00
N ASN A 194 3.47 1.01 -7.08
CA ASN A 194 4.93 0.85 -7.10
C ASN A 194 5.61 1.87 -6.17
N ALA A 195 5.24 3.15 -6.24
CA ALA A 195 5.78 4.18 -5.36
C ALA A 195 5.49 3.89 -3.86
N LEU A 196 4.33 3.28 -3.55
CA LEU A 196 4.03 2.84 -2.18
C LEU A 196 4.88 1.64 -1.76
N ALA A 197 5.16 0.70 -2.68
CA ALA A 197 6.02 -0.45 -2.40
C ALA A 197 7.45 -0.03 -2.05
N GLU A 198 7.99 0.97 -2.73
CA GLU A 198 9.32 1.55 -2.47
C GLU A 198 9.47 2.10 -1.04
N GLN A 199 8.37 2.51 -0.38
CA GLN A 199 8.40 2.94 1.03
C GLN A 199 8.78 1.81 2.00
N PHE A 200 8.55 0.56 1.59
CA PHE A 200 8.84 -0.63 2.39
C PHE A 200 10.14 -1.31 2.00
N GLU A 201 10.89 -0.77 1.04
CA GLU A 201 12.21 -1.29 0.72
C GLU A 201 13.15 -1.16 1.91
N SER A 202 13.62 -2.31 2.40
CA SER A 202 14.66 -2.34 3.43
C SER A 202 16.03 -2.27 2.76
N ARG A 203 16.71 -1.14 2.90
CA ARG A 203 18.11 -0.96 2.43
C ARG A 203 19.16 -1.47 3.41
N LEU A 204 18.77 -2.26 4.41
CA LEU A 204 19.68 -2.78 5.43
C LEU A 204 20.79 -3.66 4.86
N LEU A 205 20.57 -4.24 3.69
CA LEU A 205 21.53 -5.12 3.00
C LEU A 205 22.20 -4.46 1.80
N ASP A 206 21.94 -3.17 1.53
CA ASP A 206 22.58 -2.45 0.45
C ASP A 206 24.10 -2.48 0.60
N GLY A 207 24.80 -2.93 -0.47
CA GLY A 207 26.24 -3.09 -0.48
C GLY A 207 26.80 -4.23 0.39
N LYS A 208 25.95 -5.06 1.02
CA LYS A 208 26.36 -6.23 1.80
C LYS A 208 26.24 -7.50 0.98
N ARG A 209 27.25 -8.34 1.03
CA ARG A 209 27.20 -9.68 0.48
C ARG A 209 26.57 -10.60 1.51
N VAL A 210 25.43 -11.20 1.17
CA VAL A 210 24.74 -12.17 2.02
C VAL A 210 25.08 -13.57 1.54
N GLU A 211 25.66 -14.38 2.41
CA GLU A 211 25.88 -15.80 2.17
C GLU A 211 24.79 -16.60 2.90
N ILE A 212 23.99 -17.34 2.15
CA ILE A 212 22.98 -18.24 2.70
C ILE A 212 23.58 -19.64 2.67
N THR A 213 23.98 -20.16 3.83
CA THR A 213 24.35 -21.58 3.97
C THR A 213 23.09 -22.37 4.32
N ALA A 214 22.74 -23.34 3.47
CA ALA A 214 21.80 -24.38 3.87
C ALA A 214 22.38 -25.09 5.10
N GLY A 215 21.58 -25.21 6.16
CA GLY A 215 22.03 -25.82 7.42
C GLY A 215 22.66 -27.19 7.24
N PRO A 216 23.44 -27.68 8.21
CA PRO A 216 24.19 -28.91 8.07
C PRO A 216 23.21 -30.05 7.79
N THR A 217 23.35 -30.64 6.63
CA THR A 217 22.92 -32.01 6.43
C THR A 217 23.75 -32.81 7.45
N SER A 218 23.06 -33.37 8.44
CA SER A 218 23.67 -34.08 9.54
C SER A 218 24.75 -35.06 9.01
N PRO A 219 26.01 -34.97 9.41
CA PRO A 219 27.09 -35.88 8.92
C PRO A 219 26.88 -37.33 9.32
N GLN A 220 25.88 -37.63 10.14
CA GLN A 220 25.62 -38.99 10.65
C GLN A 220 24.93 -39.91 9.65
N ALA A 221 24.52 -39.44 8.47
CA ALA A 221 23.86 -40.27 7.48
C ALA A 221 24.83 -41.00 6.52
N CYS A 222 26.15 -40.75 6.58
CA CYS A 222 27.15 -41.33 5.69
C CYS A 222 28.34 -42.04 6.39
N SER A 223 28.10 -42.64 7.56
CA SER A 223 29.09 -43.58 8.07
C SER A 223 28.89 -44.95 7.41
N PRO A 224 29.84 -45.43 6.59
CA PRO A 224 29.82 -46.83 6.14
C PRO A 224 29.93 -47.73 7.34
N ALA A 225 28.99 -48.65 7.48
CA ALA A 225 29.05 -49.72 8.47
C ALA A 225 30.37 -50.50 8.28
N SER A 226 31.30 -50.35 9.24
CA SER A 226 32.44 -51.23 9.37
C SER A 226 31.95 -52.61 9.79
N GLY A 227 31.75 -53.47 8.84
CA GLY A 227 31.54 -54.91 9.10
C GLY A 227 32.87 -55.51 9.54
N PRO A 228 32.88 -56.53 10.47
CA PRO A 228 34.09 -57.14 10.95
C PRO A 228 34.73 -57.99 9.86
N MET A 229 36.07 -57.83 9.73
CA MET A 229 36.91 -58.81 9.05
C MET A 229 37.00 -60.05 9.93
N ILE A 230 36.56 -61.17 9.39
CA ILE A 230 37.10 -62.52 9.65
C ILE A 230 37.21 -63.24 8.34
#